data_10bfb865c5d1c4f6ce7b1d7ff0d5467f
#
_entry.id   10bfb865c5d1c4f6ce7b1d7ff0d5467f
#
_cell.length_a   1.000
_cell.length_b   1.000
_cell.length_c   1.000
_cell.angle_alpha   90.00
_cell.angle_beta   90.00
_cell.angle_gamma   90.00
#
_symmetry.space_group_name_H-M   'P 1'
#
loop_
_entity.id
_entity.type
_entity.pdbx_description
1 polymer ?
#
loop_
_entity_poly.entity_id
_entity_poly.type
_entity_poly.pdbx_seq_one_letter_code
_entity_poly.pdbx_strand_id
1 'polypeptide(L)'
;MTRTRKPVGRIAFVGAGPGDPGLLTRRGYDALVSADQVVYDRGVPEALLDVVRTQAKQEAQLTLAEGGSGDVAKVLISAARSGLNAVHLVAGDPFGHEAVVREVQAVARTAGQFEVVPGVGQAEGVATYAGVPLPGVRTAADIEDVTTLDFEALAAAVTRGPLALAVDAGDLAAIRDGLLAAGVDDATAVGVTGDGTGETQYTTTSTVESFVAAALGFTGRVVLTLGEGVGQRDKLSWWENRPLYGWKVLVPRTKEQAGVMSARLRAYGAIPCEVPTIAVEPPRTPAQMERAVKGLVDGRYAWVIFTSVNAVRAVWEKFAEHGLDARHFGGVKIACIGEATADAVRAFGIRPELIPAGDQSSEGLLAEFSPHDEVLDPVGRVLLPRADIATETLAAGLTERGWEVDDVTAYRTVRAAPPPAEIRDAIKSGGFDAVLFTSSSTVRNLVGIAGKPHARTVVAVIGPKTAETATEFGLRVDVQPPHASVPDLVEELAGYAVELREKLAAMPAKQRRGSKVQGPTALRFR
;
A
#
# COMPACT_ATOMS: atom_id res chain seq x y z
N MET A 1 -12.97 15.00 -48.09
CA MET A 1 -12.57 14.94 -46.66
C MET A 1 -13.32 13.80 -46.01
N THR A 2 -12.67 12.64 -45.90
CA THR A 2 -13.20 11.46 -45.20
C THR A 2 -13.16 11.76 -43.71
N ARG A 3 -14.32 11.94 -43.08
CA ARG A 3 -14.43 12.01 -41.62
C ARG A 3 -13.92 10.68 -41.06
N THR A 4 -12.70 10.66 -40.54
CA THR A 4 -12.19 9.54 -39.72
C THR A 4 -13.13 9.40 -38.52
N ARG A 5 -13.93 8.34 -38.51
CA ARG A 5 -14.76 7.99 -37.37
C ARG A 5 -13.79 7.78 -36.19
N LYS A 6 -13.93 8.57 -35.11
CA LYS A 6 -13.20 8.31 -33.87
C LYS A 6 -13.44 6.84 -33.46
N PRO A 7 -12.41 6.10 -33.04
CA PRO A 7 -12.61 4.74 -32.55
C PRO A 7 -13.58 4.80 -31.36
N VAL A 8 -14.52 3.89 -31.33
CA VAL A 8 -15.45 3.73 -30.20
C VAL A 8 -14.65 3.14 -29.05
N GLY A 9 -14.75 3.73 -27.85
CA GLY A 9 -14.14 3.18 -26.64
C GLY A 9 -14.80 1.87 -26.18
N ARG A 10 -14.22 1.23 -25.18
CA ARG A 10 -14.71 -0.02 -24.61
C ARG A 10 -15.44 0.25 -23.29
N ILE A 11 -16.37 -0.65 -22.93
CA ILE A 11 -17.03 -0.65 -21.63
C ILE A 11 -16.65 -1.95 -20.93
N ALA A 12 -16.19 -1.87 -19.67
CA ALA A 12 -15.93 -3.04 -18.84
C ALA A 12 -16.71 -2.94 -17.52
N PHE A 13 -17.36 -4.01 -17.15
CA PHE A 13 -17.94 -4.21 -15.81
C PHE A 13 -16.96 -5.07 -15.02
N VAL A 14 -16.34 -4.51 -14.00
CA VAL A 14 -15.24 -5.14 -13.28
C VAL A 14 -15.62 -5.41 -11.84
N GLY A 15 -15.53 -6.66 -11.42
CA GLY A 15 -15.69 -7.03 -10.03
C GLY A 15 -14.48 -6.57 -9.20
N ALA A 16 -14.76 -5.74 -8.21
CA ALA A 16 -13.78 -5.22 -7.26
C ALA A 16 -13.35 -6.28 -6.22
N GLY A 17 -14.11 -7.35 -6.09
CA GLY A 17 -13.94 -8.29 -5.00
C GLY A 17 -14.42 -7.74 -3.65
N PRO A 18 -14.08 -8.40 -2.54
CA PRO A 18 -14.60 -8.08 -1.21
C PRO A 18 -13.85 -6.92 -0.52
N GLY A 19 -12.74 -6.42 -1.07
CA GLY A 19 -12.05 -5.26 -0.50
C GLY A 19 -10.53 -5.25 -0.57
N ASP A 20 -9.86 -6.39 -0.41
CA ASP A 20 -8.41 -6.47 -0.57
C ASP A 20 -8.03 -6.25 -2.04
N PRO A 21 -7.21 -5.22 -2.37
CA PRO A 21 -6.73 -5.02 -3.75
C PRO A 21 -6.00 -6.23 -4.35
N GLY A 22 -5.41 -7.08 -3.51
CA GLY A 22 -4.78 -8.32 -3.94
C GLY A 22 -5.76 -9.36 -4.50
N LEU A 23 -7.07 -9.17 -4.30
CA LEU A 23 -8.12 -10.03 -4.84
C LEU A 23 -8.69 -9.54 -6.19
N LEU A 24 -8.21 -8.40 -6.70
CA LEU A 24 -8.53 -8.01 -8.08
C LEU A 24 -7.99 -9.07 -9.04
N THR A 25 -8.84 -9.49 -9.97
CA THR A 25 -8.37 -10.34 -11.05
C THR A 25 -7.36 -9.56 -11.91
N ARG A 26 -6.39 -10.25 -12.49
CA ARG A 26 -5.42 -9.62 -13.39
C ARG A 26 -6.10 -8.82 -14.51
N ARG A 27 -7.16 -9.38 -15.10
CA ARG A 27 -7.94 -8.70 -16.14
C ARG A 27 -8.64 -7.44 -15.60
N GLY A 28 -9.19 -7.50 -14.37
CA GLY A 28 -9.80 -6.35 -13.71
C GLY A 28 -8.79 -5.23 -13.47
N TYR A 29 -7.61 -5.57 -12.98
CA TYR A 29 -6.51 -4.61 -12.80
C TYR A 29 -6.09 -3.96 -14.14
N ASP A 30 -5.89 -4.76 -15.20
CA ASP A 30 -5.49 -4.26 -16.51
C ASP A 30 -6.58 -3.33 -17.12
N ALA A 31 -7.88 -3.64 -16.89
CA ALA A 31 -8.99 -2.78 -17.30
C ALA A 31 -8.97 -1.43 -16.56
N LEU A 32 -8.73 -1.43 -15.24
CA LEU A 32 -8.64 -0.21 -14.44
C LEU A 32 -7.46 0.67 -14.86
N VAL A 33 -6.27 0.09 -15.07
CA VAL A 33 -5.07 0.82 -15.51
C VAL A 33 -5.27 1.49 -16.86
N SER A 34 -6.04 0.86 -17.78
CA SER A 34 -6.31 1.39 -19.12
C SER A 34 -7.54 2.32 -19.19
N ALA A 35 -8.27 2.49 -18.09
CA ALA A 35 -9.49 3.27 -18.05
C ALA A 35 -9.24 4.77 -18.22
N ASP A 36 -10.15 5.44 -18.95
CA ASP A 36 -10.24 6.91 -19.03
C ASP A 36 -11.34 7.42 -18.09
N GLN A 37 -12.35 6.58 -17.79
CA GLN A 37 -13.40 6.89 -16.83
C GLN A 37 -13.74 5.64 -16.02
N VAL A 38 -13.80 5.79 -14.69
CA VAL A 38 -14.24 4.75 -13.77
C VAL A 38 -15.47 5.24 -13.01
N VAL A 39 -16.59 4.53 -13.19
CA VAL A 39 -17.79 4.68 -12.36
C VAL A 39 -17.72 3.58 -11.29
N TYR A 40 -17.94 3.90 -10.03
CA TYR A 40 -17.81 2.91 -8.95
C TYR A 40 -19.01 2.91 -8.03
N ASP A 41 -19.37 1.73 -7.53
CA ASP A 41 -20.46 1.55 -6.56
C ASP A 41 -20.05 2.04 -5.17
N ARG A 42 -21.04 2.50 -4.40
CA ARG A 42 -20.85 2.98 -3.01
C ARG A 42 -20.22 1.91 -2.09
N GLY A 43 -20.41 0.62 -2.40
CA GLY A 43 -19.83 -0.49 -1.66
C GLY A 43 -18.38 -0.81 -1.99
N VAL A 44 -17.75 -0.13 -2.95
CA VAL A 44 -16.33 -0.34 -3.30
C VAL A 44 -15.44 0.28 -2.22
N PRO A 45 -14.59 -0.51 -1.55
CA PRO A 45 -13.71 -0.03 -0.50
C PRO A 45 -12.66 0.99 -0.97
N GLU A 46 -12.31 1.94 -0.10
CA GLU A 46 -11.37 3.03 -0.39
C GLU A 46 -10.00 2.52 -0.86
N ALA A 47 -9.51 1.40 -0.31
CA ALA A 47 -8.25 0.78 -0.75
C ALA A 47 -8.23 0.44 -2.25
N LEU A 48 -9.37 0.07 -2.83
CA LEU A 48 -9.51 -0.19 -4.27
C LEU A 48 -9.59 1.11 -5.08
N LEU A 49 -10.24 2.14 -4.53
CA LEU A 49 -10.26 3.47 -5.16
C LEU A 49 -8.86 4.10 -5.19
N ASP A 50 -8.03 3.83 -4.17
CA ASP A 50 -6.63 4.25 -4.15
C ASP A 50 -5.79 3.55 -5.23
N VAL A 51 -6.07 2.27 -5.53
CA VAL A 51 -5.46 1.60 -6.69
C VAL A 51 -5.82 2.33 -7.98
N VAL A 52 -7.09 2.71 -8.17
CA VAL A 52 -7.51 3.48 -9.35
C VAL A 52 -6.79 4.82 -9.41
N ARG A 53 -6.76 5.60 -8.31
CA ARG A 53 -6.10 6.92 -8.26
C ARG A 53 -4.60 6.86 -8.55
N THR A 54 -3.94 5.76 -8.16
CA THR A 54 -2.48 5.63 -8.28
C THR A 54 -2.02 4.92 -9.54
N GLN A 55 -2.83 4.04 -10.11
CA GLN A 55 -2.45 3.16 -11.21
C GLN A 55 -3.19 3.46 -12.53
N ALA A 56 -4.37 4.09 -12.47
CA ALA A 56 -5.07 4.49 -13.69
C ALA A 56 -4.34 5.64 -14.41
N LYS A 57 -4.79 5.96 -15.62
CA LYS A 57 -4.26 7.11 -16.37
C LYS A 57 -4.38 8.40 -15.54
N GLN A 58 -3.39 9.26 -15.63
CA GLN A 58 -3.32 10.51 -14.86
C GLN A 58 -4.57 11.41 -15.00
N GLU A 59 -5.27 11.32 -16.13
CA GLU A 59 -6.50 12.09 -16.42
C GLU A 59 -7.78 11.25 -16.23
N ALA A 60 -7.68 10.02 -15.66
CA ALA A 60 -8.84 9.16 -15.48
C ALA A 60 -9.85 9.80 -14.52
N GLN A 61 -11.11 9.88 -14.95
CA GLN A 61 -12.20 10.42 -14.13
C GLN A 61 -12.75 9.30 -13.22
N LEU A 62 -12.84 9.58 -11.93
CA LEU A 62 -13.42 8.68 -10.93
C LEU A 62 -14.75 9.28 -10.44
N THR A 63 -15.86 8.58 -10.66
CA THR A 63 -17.22 9.07 -10.39
C THR A 63 -18.03 8.01 -9.65
N LEU A 64 -18.70 8.40 -8.56
CA LEU A 64 -19.65 7.53 -7.86
C LEU A 64 -20.85 7.22 -8.76
N ALA A 65 -21.29 5.96 -8.77
CA ALA A 65 -22.52 5.56 -9.45
C ALA A 65 -23.73 6.20 -8.74
N GLU A 66 -24.47 7.03 -9.45
CA GLU A 66 -25.66 7.70 -8.96
C GLU A 66 -26.85 7.43 -9.87
N GLY A 67 -28.06 7.36 -9.29
CA GLY A 67 -29.29 7.09 -10.01
C GLY A 67 -29.55 5.59 -10.18
N GLY A 68 -30.44 5.26 -11.12
CA GLY A 68 -30.77 3.86 -11.43
C GLY A 68 -29.85 3.24 -12.48
N SER A 69 -29.96 1.93 -12.69
CA SER A 69 -29.18 1.16 -13.68
C SER A 69 -29.19 1.80 -15.09
N GLY A 70 -30.30 2.41 -15.47
CA GLY A 70 -30.41 3.10 -16.77
C GLY A 70 -29.53 4.36 -16.84
N ASP A 71 -29.28 5.04 -15.74
CA ASP A 71 -28.49 6.27 -15.71
C ASP A 71 -27.00 5.94 -15.72
N VAL A 72 -26.57 4.93 -14.94
CA VAL A 72 -25.19 4.40 -14.99
C VAL A 72 -24.85 3.91 -16.40
N ALA A 73 -25.74 3.11 -17.02
CA ALA A 73 -25.54 2.63 -18.38
C ALA A 73 -25.40 3.78 -19.40
N LYS A 74 -26.19 4.87 -19.26
CA LYS A 74 -26.05 6.08 -20.13
C LYS A 74 -24.69 6.74 -20.00
N VAL A 75 -24.14 6.87 -18.77
CA VAL A 75 -22.81 7.43 -18.52
C VAL A 75 -21.75 6.60 -19.23
N LEU A 76 -21.76 5.29 -19.06
CA LEU A 76 -20.80 4.38 -19.69
C LEU A 76 -20.88 4.41 -21.22
N ILE A 77 -22.10 4.38 -21.78
CA ILE A 77 -22.35 4.44 -23.23
C ILE A 77 -21.87 5.79 -23.80
N SER A 78 -22.12 6.89 -23.09
CA SER A 78 -21.68 8.23 -23.51
C SER A 78 -20.17 8.34 -23.57
N ALA A 79 -19.47 7.84 -22.55
CA ALA A 79 -18.01 7.79 -22.51
C ALA A 79 -17.45 6.96 -23.69
N ALA A 80 -17.96 5.76 -23.89
CA ALA A 80 -17.52 4.90 -24.99
C ALA A 80 -17.75 5.52 -26.37
N ARG A 81 -18.89 6.19 -26.59
CA ARG A 81 -19.17 6.93 -27.85
C ARG A 81 -18.21 8.09 -28.06
N SER A 82 -17.67 8.67 -27.00
CA SER A 82 -16.64 9.71 -27.05
C SER A 82 -15.23 9.16 -27.30
N GLY A 83 -15.09 7.81 -27.39
CA GLY A 83 -13.81 7.15 -27.62
C GLY A 83 -13.04 6.81 -26.34
N LEU A 84 -13.69 6.93 -25.16
CA LEU A 84 -13.09 6.66 -23.86
C LEU A 84 -13.31 5.20 -23.43
N ASN A 85 -12.31 4.59 -22.77
CA ASN A 85 -12.48 3.33 -22.09
C ASN A 85 -13.17 3.58 -20.74
N ALA A 86 -14.40 3.11 -20.61
CA ALA A 86 -15.20 3.27 -19.41
C ALA A 86 -15.25 1.98 -18.61
N VAL A 87 -15.03 2.05 -17.31
CA VAL A 87 -15.14 0.92 -16.39
C VAL A 87 -16.23 1.20 -15.37
N HIS A 88 -17.13 0.23 -15.14
CA HIS A 88 -17.96 0.18 -13.96
C HIS A 88 -17.32 -0.76 -12.95
N LEU A 89 -16.83 -0.23 -11.84
CA LEU A 89 -16.21 -0.98 -10.75
C LEU A 89 -17.29 -1.34 -9.71
N VAL A 90 -17.59 -2.62 -9.61
CA VAL A 90 -18.70 -3.17 -8.82
C VAL A 90 -18.16 -3.91 -7.61
N ALA A 91 -18.70 -3.70 -6.43
CA ALA A 91 -18.33 -4.47 -5.25
C ALA A 91 -18.64 -5.97 -5.44
N GLY A 92 -17.72 -6.87 -5.04
CA GLY A 92 -17.89 -8.32 -5.26
C GLY A 92 -17.80 -8.72 -6.73
N ASP A 93 -18.83 -9.42 -7.24
CA ASP A 93 -18.93 -9.89 -8.63
C ASP A 93 -20.05 -9.16 -9.38
N PRO A 94 -19.82 -8.68 -10.62
CA PRO A 94 -20.82 -7.91 -11.37
C PRO A 94 -22.15 -8.65 -11.58
N PHE A 95 -22.12 -9.95 -11.85
CA PHE A 95 -23.33 -10.72 -12.10
C PHE A 95 -24.02 -11.23 -10.82
N GLY A 96 -23.44 -10.95 -9.66
CA GLY A 96 -24.13 -11.10 -8.38
C GLY A 96 -25.20 -10.03 -8.11
N HIS A 97 -25.22 -8.92 -8.89
CA HIS A 97 -26.10 -7.77 -8.68
C HIS A 97 -27.10 -7.59 -9.82
N GLU A 98 -28.41 -7.67 -9.52
CA GLU A 98 -29.45 -7.49 -10.53
C GLU A 98 -29.39 -6.12 -11.23
N ALA A 99 -29.02 -5.07 -10.48
CA ALA A 99 -28.86 -3.73 -11.02
C ALA A 99 -27.83 -3.71 -12.16
N VAL A 100 -26.67 -4.32 -11.92
CA VAL A 100 -25.57 -4.42 -12.91
C VAL A 100 -25.98 -5.29 -14.10
N VAL A 101 -26.70 -6.38 -13.88
CA VAL A 101 -27.24 -7.20 -14.99
C VAL A 101 -28.12 -6.35 -15.92
N ARG A 102 -28.99 -5.49 -15.37
CA ARG A 102 -29.82 -4.56 -16.16
C ARG A 102 -28.97 -3.54 -16.93
N GLU A 103 -27.88 -3.05 -16.35
CA GLU A 103 -26.93 -2.14 -17.01
C GLU A 103 -26.23 -2.83 -18.18
N VAL A 104 -25.70 -4.04 -17.97
CA VAL A 104 -25.07 -4.84 -19.02
C VAL A 104 -26.05 -5.09 -20.16
N GLN A 105 -27.31 -5.43 -19.86
CA GLN A 105 -28.37 -5.60 -20.87
C GLN A 105 -28.63 -4.30 -21.65
N ALA A 106 -28.61 -3.15 -20.97
CA ALA A 106 -28.79 -1.85 -21.63
C ALA A 106 -27.61 -1.53 -22.57
N VAL A 107 -26.38 -1.80 -22.13
CA VAL A 107 -25.17 -1.64 -22.95
C VAL A 107 -25.18 -2.60 -24.14
N ALA A 108 -25.55 -3.87 -23.93
CA ALA A 108 -25.60 -4.90 -24.98
C ALA A 108 -26.58 -4.58 -26.13
N ARG A 109 -27.62 -3.78 -25.88
CA ARG A 109 -28.55 -3.27 -26.92
C ARG A 109 -27.92 -2.21 -27.80
N THR A 110 -26.76 -1.70 -27.44
CA THR A 110 -25.99 -0.76 -28.25
C THR A 110 -24.98 -1.50 -29.14
N ALA A 111 -24.48 -0.87 -30.18
CA ALA A 111 -23.44 -1.45 -31.03
C ALA A 111 -22.02 -1.38 -30.39
N GLY A 112 -21.93 -1.04 -29.11
CA GLY A 112 -20.66 -0.91 -28.37
C GLY A 112 -20.04 -2.24 -27.98
N GLN A 113 -18.72 -2.30 -27.91
CA GLN A 113 -18.02 -3.45 -27.35
C GLN A 113 -18.04 -3.34 -25.82
N PHE A 114 -18.41 -4.42 -25.16
CA PHE A 114 -18.34 -4.52 -23.70
C PHE A 114 -17.74 -5.86 -23.28
N GLU A 115 -17.24 -5.90 -22.04
CA GLU A 115 -16.83 -7.12 -21.35
C GLU A 115 -17.29 -7.10 -19.90
N VAL A 116 -17.44 -8.28 -19.31
CA VAL A 116 -17.73 -8.47 -17.89
C VAL A 116 -16.57 -9.25 -17.31
N VAL A 117 -15.91 -8.67 -16.33
CA VAL A 117 -14.76 -9.26 -15.65
C VAL A 117 -15.21 -9.71 -14.26
N PRO A 118 -15.26 -11.01 -13.98
CA PRO A 118 -15.71 -11.51 -12.69
C PRO A 118 -14.79 -11.04 -11.55
N GLY A 119 -15.36 -10.90 -10.37
CA GLY A 119 -14.67 -10.66 -9.11
C GLY A 119 -14.89 -11.81 -8.12
N VAL A 120 -14.19 -11.77 -7.00
CA VAL A 120 -14.47 -12.65 -5.87
C VAL A 120 -15.72 -12.13 -5.15
N GLY A 121 -16.74 -12.99 -4.96
CA GLY A 121 -17.95 -12.62 -4.23
C GLY A 121 -17.64 -12.17 -2.79
N GLN A 122 -18.40 -11.20 -2.27
CA GLN A 122 -18.16 -10.69 -0.92
C GLN A 122 -18.34 -11.79 0.13
N ALA A 123 -19.44 -12.54 0.05
CA ALA A 123 -19.74 -13.58 1.03
C ALA A 123 -18.64 -14.65 1.12
N GLU A 124 -18.17 -15.18 -0.01
CA GLU A 124 -17.14 -16.23 -0.03
C GLU A 124 -15.74 -15.68 0.31
N GLY A 125 -15.39 -14.51 -0.22
CA GLY A 125 -14.09 -13.91 0.00
C GLY A 125 -13.88 -13.57 1.48
N VAL A 126 -14.86 -12.93 2.10
CA VAL A 126 -14.81 -12.58 3.53
C VAL A 126 -14.83 -13.82 4.43
N ALA A 127 -15.65 -14.82 4.13
CA ALA A 127 -15.64 -16.09 4.88
C ALA A 127 -14.26 -16.76 4.86
N THR A 128 -13.57 -16.74 3.71
CA THR A 128 -12.21 -17.27 3.56
C THR A 128 -11.21 -16.49 4.43
N TYR A 129 -11.28 -15.16 4.43
CA TYR A 129 -10.41 -14.30 5.25
C TYR A 129 -10.72 -14.42 6.75
N ALA A 130 -11.99 -14.66 7.10
CA ALA A 130 -12.40 -14.95 8.47
C ALA A 130 -11.92 -16.34 8.96
N GLY A 131 -11.39 -17.20 8.08
CA GLY A 131 -11.03 -18.57 8.42
C GLY A 131 -12.24 -19.47 8.62
N VAL A 132 -13.36 -19.18 7.96
CA VAL A 132 -14.58 -20.00 7.98
C VAL A 132 -14.69 -20.77 6.66
N PRO A 133 -14.36 -22.07 6.63
CA PRO A 133 -14.47 -22.86 5.41
C PRO A 133 -15.94 -23.11 5.02
N LEU A 134 -16.20 -23.08 3.70
CA LEU A 134 -17.51 -23.33 3.11
C LEU A 134 -17.43 -24.56 2.17
N PRO A 135 -17.12 -25.78 2.66
CA PRO A 135 -16.94 -26.94 1.81
C PRO A 135 -18.26 -27.49 1.25
N GLY A 136 -18.19 -28.23 0.15
CA GLY A 136 -19.30 -28.96 -0.41
C GLY A 136 -20.39 -28.09 -1.04
N VAL A 137 -21.64 -28.51 -0.88
CA VAL A 137 -22.80 -27.72 -1.31
C VAL A 137 -23.00 -26.58 -0.33
N ARG A 138 -22.86 -25.35 -0.84
CA ARG A 138 -22.96 -24.12 -0.04
C ARG A 138 -23.91 -23.13 -0.68
N THR A 139 -24.42 -22.23 0.12
CA THR A 139 -25.13 -21.03 -0.34
C THR A 139 -24.35 -19.80 0.03
N ALA A 140 -24.05 -18.94 -0.96
CA ALA A 140 -23.41 -17.66 -0.74
C ALA A 140 -24.17 -16.61 -1.55
N ALA A 141 -24.48 -15.46 -0.93
CA ALA A 141 -25.22 -14.39 -1.58
C ALA A 141 -24.87 -13.02 -0.99
N ASP A 142 -24.92 -12.02 -1.86
CA ASP A 142 -24.84 -10.61 -1.49
C ASP A 142 -26.27 -10.05 -1.46
N ILE A 143 -26.76 -9.69 -0.28
CA ILE A 143 -28.14 -9.27 -0.04
C ILE A 143 -28.20 -7.75 -0.01
N GLU A 144 -28.94 -7.16 -0.93
CA GLU A 144 -29.19 -5.72 -1.00
C GLU A 144 -30.43 -5.29 -0.21
N ASP A 145 -31.45 -6.14 -0.16
CA ASP A 145 -32.73 -5.88 0.52
C ASP A 145 -33.19 -7.12 1.28
N VAL A 146 -33.11 -7.06 2.60
CA VAL A 146 -33.50 -8.16 3.50
C VAL A 146 -34.97 -8.52 3.40
N THR A 147 -35.85 -7.59 2.97
CA THR A 147 -37.29 -7.83 2.84
C THR A 147 -37.62 -8.79 1.70
N THR A 148 -36.71 -9.03 0.80
CA THR A 148 -36.87 -9.96 -0.34
C THR A 148 -36.42 -11.38 -0.02
N LEU A 149 -35.85 -11.63 1.19
CA LEU A 149 -35.33 -12.93 1.56
C LEU A 149 -36.45 -13.98 1.78
N ASP A 150 -36.26 -15.13 1.16
CA ASP A 150 -37.01 -16.35 1.47
C ASP A 150 -36.30 -17.10 2.61
N PHE A 151 -36.78 -16.90 3.84
CA PHE A 151 -36.20 -17.51 5.03
C PHE A 151 -36.39 -19.02 5.10
N GLU A 152 -37.47 -19.57 4.49
CA GLU A 152 -37.66 -21.02 4.39
C GLU A 152 -36.62 -21.65 3.47
N ALA A 153 -36.33 -21.00 2.34
CA ALA A 153 -35.24 -21.42 1.45
C ALA A 153 -33.87 -21.33 2.12
N LEU A 154 -33.63 -20.28 2.93
CA LEU A 154 -32.39 -20.14 3.70
C LEU A 154 -32.26 -21.21 4.78
N ALA A 155 -33.32 -21.54 5.53
CA ALA A 155 -33.33 -22.62 6.52
C ALA A 155 -33.01 -23.97 5.85
N ALA A 156 -33.63 -24.24 4.71
CA ALA A 156 -33.34 -25.44 3.92
C ALA A 156 -31.88 -25.44 3.40
N ALA A 157 -31.29 -24.26 3.09
CA ALA A 157 -29.92 -24.16 2.68
C ALA A 157 -28.96 -24.47 3.83
N VAL A 158 -29.20 -23.94 5.04
CA VAL A 158 -28.41 -24.24 6.25
C VAL A 158 -28.40 -25.74 6.56
N THR A 159 -29.50 -26.44 6.35
CA THR A 159 -29.58 -27.90 6.53
C THR A 159 -28.74 -28.67 5.50
N ARG A 160 -28.57 -28.13 4.28
CA ARG A 160 -27.81 -28.77 3.20
C ARG A 160 -26.32 -28.51 3.27
N GLY A 161 -25.88 -27.41 3.90
CA GLY A 161 -24.48 -27.05 3.99
C GLY A 161 -24.28 -25.64 4.52
N PRO A 162 -23.01 -25.13 4.51
CA PRO A 162 -22.70 -23.82 5.05
C PRO A 162 -23.36 -22.69 4.23
N LEU A 163 -23.77 -21.65 4.95
CA LEU A 163 -24.38 -20.45 4.41
C LEU A 163 -23.46 -19.25 4.67
N ALA A 164 -23.28 -18.37 3.68
CA ALA A 164 -22.61 -17.08 3.82
C ALA A 164 -23.46 -15.99 3.16
N LEU A 165 -23.78 -14.94 3.92
CA LEU A 165 -24.57 -13.80 3.44
C LEU A 165 -23.82 -12.50 3.70
N ALA A 166 -23.59 -11.70 2.67
CA ALA A 166 -23.13 -10.32 2.82
C ALA A 166 -24.37 -9.42 2.96
N VAL A 167 -24.50 -8.76 4.09
CA VAL A 167 -25.71 -8.02 4.50
C VAL A 167 -25.33 -6.67 5.12
N ASP A 168 -26.29 -5.77 5.30
CA ASP A 168 -26.07 -4.59 6.15
C ASP A 168 -26.18 -4.99 7.64
N ALA A 169 -25.32 -4.42 8.48
CA ALA A 169 -25.33 -4.68 9.92
C ALA A 169 -26.67 -4.31 10.59
N GLY A 170 -27.38 -3.33 10.03
CA GLY A 170 -28.71 -2.94 10.49
C GLY A 170 -29.78 -4.01 10.33
N ASP A 171 -29.56 -4.96 9.39
CA ASP A 171 -30.52 -6.01 9.07
C ASP A 171 -30.33 -7.29 9.91
N LEU A 172 -29.26 -7.38 10.70
CA LEU A 172 -28.93 -8.59 11.46
C LEU A 172 -30.06 -9.08 12.38
N ALA A 173 -30.82 -8.17 12.99
CA ALA A 173 -31.95 -8.53 13.83
C ALA A 173 -33.09 -9.18 13.02
N ALA A 174 -33.46 -8.61 11.88
CA ALA A 174 -34.47 -9.14 10.99
C ALA A 174 -34.07 -10.53 10.45
N ILE A 175 -32.80 -10.71 10.12
CA ILE A 175 -32.27 -12.00 9.66
C ILE A 175 -32.33 -13.05 10.77
N ARG A 176 -31.96 -12.73 12.01
CA ARG A 176 -32.08 -13.64 13.15
C ARG A 176 -33.53 -14.10 13.31
N ASP A 177 -34.44 -13.12 13.39
CA ASP A 177 -35.86 -13.41 13.64
C ASP A 177 -36.49 -14.26 12.52
N GLY A 178 -36.13 -13.96 11.25
CA GLY A 178 -36.56 -14.75 10.10
C GLY A 178 -36.03 -16.19 10.09
N LEU A 179 -34.74 -16.37 10.42
CA LEU A 179 -34.11 -17.70 10.51
C LEU A 179 -34.74 -18.55 11.63
N LEU A 180 -34.98 -17.98 12.81
CA LEU A 180 -35.64 -18.66 13.92
C LEU A 180 -37.08 -19.01 13.58
N ALA A 181 -37.84 -18.09 12.96
CA ALA A 181 -39.23 -18.34 12.52
C ALA A 181 -39.32 -19.45 11.46
N ALA A 182 -38.30 -19.58 10.59
CA ALA A 182 -38.16 -20.62 9.59
C ALA A 182 -37.62 -21.96 10.17
N GLY A 183 -37.41 -22.05 11.48
CA GLY A 183 -37.02 -23.28 12.17
C GLY A 183 -35.54 -23.63 12.15
N VAL A 184 -34.67 -22.67 11.90
CA VAL A 184 -33.20 -22.87 12.10
C VAL A 184 -32.92 -23.01 13.60
N ASP A 185 -32.14 -24.02 13.96
CA ASP A 185 -31.74 -24.29 15.36
C ASP A 185 -31.04 -23.08 15.96
N ASP A 186 -31.51 -22.61 17.10
CA ASP A 186 -30.99 -21.46 17.85
C ASP A 186 -29.54 -21.62 18.27
N ALA A 187 -29.06 -22.85 18.49
CA ALA A 187 -27.68 -23.22 18.80
C ALA A 187 -26.77 -23.28 17.56
N THR A 188 -27.28 -23.14 16.33
CA THR A 188 -26.47 -23.15 15.11
C THR A 188 -25.36 -22.10 15.21
N ALA A 189 -24.12 -22.53 14.96
CA ALA A 189 -22.95 -21.64 15.03
C ALA A 189 -22.98 -20.56 13.95
N VAL A 190 -22.72 -19.32 14.36
CA VAL A 190 -22.71 -18.13 13.51
C VAL A 190 -21.42 -17.36 13.69
N GLY A 191 -20.80 -16.97 12.56
CA GLY A 191 -19.74 -15.99 12.50
C GLY A 191 -20.25 -14.69 11.88
N VAL A 192 -19.94 -13.54 12.47
CA VAL A 192 -20.21 -12.22 11.90
C VAL A 192 -18.89 -11.52 11.69
N THR A 193 -18.59 -11.15 10.44
CA THR A 193 -17.33 -10.49 10.05
C THR A 193 -17.62 -9.10 9.49
N GLY A 194 -17.06 -8.08 10.12
CA GLY A 194 -17.05 -6.70 9.62
C GLY A 194 -15.73 -6.32 9.00
N ASP A 195 -15.71 -5.25 8.21
CA ASP A 195 -14.54 -4.76 7.45
C ASP A 195 -13.80 -5.87 6.69
N GLY A 196 -14.58 -6.79 6.11
CA GLY A 196 -14.08 -8.02 5.52
C GLY A 196 -12.97 -7.81 4.52
N THR A 197 -11.90 -8.62 4.64
CA THR A 197 -10.64 -8.57 3.88
C THR A 197 -9.77 -7.33 4.11
N GLY A 198 -10.24 -6.37 4.90
CA GLY A 198 -9.51 -5.15 5.25
C GLY A 198 -8.47 -5.35 6.37
N GLU A 199 -7.68 -4.31 6.61
CA GLU A 199 -6.67 -4.27 7.68
C GLU A 199 -7.31 -4.24 9.08
N THR A 200 -8.59 -3.88 9.16
CA THR A 200 -9.40 -3.78 10.39
C THR A 200 -10.48 -4.86 10.49
N GLN A 201 -10.42 -5.88 9.63
CA GLN A 201 -11.37 -6.99 9.69
C GLN A 201 -11.52 -7.53 11.12
N TYR A 202 -12.73 -7.76 11.54
CA TYR A 202 -13.00 -8.38 12.83
C TYR A 202 -14.15 -9.37 12.72
N THR A 203 -13.92 -10.56 13.25
CA THR A 203 -14.92 -11.63 13.25
C THR A 203 -15.27 -12.01 14.69
N THR A 204 -16.57 -11.99 15.00
CA THR A 204 -17.11 -12.57 16.24
C THR A 204 -17.83 -13.88 15.93
N THR A 205 -17.81 -14.80 16.88
CA THR A 205 -18.52 -16.08 16.78
C THR A 205 -19.57 -16.18 17.87
N SER A 206 -20.73 -16.76 17.55
CA SER A 206 -21.88 -16.85 18.42
C SER A 206 -22.84 -17.96 17.93
N THR A 207 -24.09 -17.89 18.30
CA THR A 207 -25.18 -18.74 17.81
C THR A 207 -26.27 -17.92 17.14
N VAL A 208 -27.21 -18.57 16.42
CA VAL A 208 -28.33 -17.89 15.79
C VAL A 208 -29.13 -17.07 16.80
N GLU A 209 -29.32 -17.57 18.03
CA GLU A 209 -30.00 -16.82 19.08
C GLU A 209 -29.32 -15.52 19.46
N SER A 210 -27.98 -15.50 19.54
CA SER A 210 -27.21 -14.46 20.25
C SER A 210 -26.28 -13.61 19.37
N PHE A 211 -26.15 -13.90 18.06
CA PHE A 211 -25.18 -13.21 17.21
C PHE A 211 -25.45 -11.69 17.08
N VAL A 212 -26.71 -11.25 17.15
CA VAL A 212 -27.03 -9.81 17.10
C VAL A 212 -26.40 -9.07 18.28
N ALA A 213 -26.46 -9.66 19.49
CA ALA A 213 -25.81 -9.10 20.67
C ALA A 213 -24.26 -9.14 20.55
N ALA A 214 -23.71 -10.21 19.98
CA ALA A 214 -22.27 -10.34 19.73
C ALA A 214 -21.77 -9.39 18.63
N ALA A 215 -22.65 -8.96 17.73
CA ALA A 215 -22.34 -8.03 16.63
C ALA A 215 -22.60 -6.56 16.98
N LEU A 216 -22.88 -6.22 18.24
CA LEU A 216 -23.04 -4.84 18.68
C LEU A 216 -21.76 -4.04 18.38
N GLY A 217 -21.92 -2.95 17.61
CA GLY A 217 -20.81 -2.09 17.18
C GLY A 217 -20.32 -2.32 15.76
N PHE A 218 -20.77 -3.37 15.07
CA PHE A 218 -20.58 -3.47 13.62
C PHE A 218 -21.46 -2.43 12.90
N THR A 219 -20.94 -1.86 11.84
CA THR A 219 -21.64 -0.88 10.98
C THR A 219 -21.38 -1.18 9.51
N GLY A 220 -22.29 -0.76 8.65
CA GLY A 220 -22.18 -0.99 7.21
C GLY A 220 -22.29 -2.48 6.83
N ARG A 221 -21.59 -2.88 5.78
CA ARG A 221 -21.66 -4.26 5.26
C ARG A 221 -20.90 -5.23 6.16
N VAL A 222 -21.52 -6.33 6.49
CA VAL A 222 -20.94 -7.47 7.23
C VAL A 222 -21.20 -8.77 6.49
N VAL A 223 -20.40 -9.79 6.77
CA VAL A 223 -20.68 -11.15 6.27
C VAL A 223 -21.08 -12.05 7.45
N LEU A 224 -22.27 -12.60 7.33
CA LEU A 224 -22.84 -13.60 8.23
C LEU A 224 -22.52 -14.98 7.67
N THR A 225 -21.86 -15.83 8.46
CA THR A 225 -21.58 -17.24 8.11
C THR A 225 -22.25 -18.17 9.10
N LEU A 226 -22.91 -19.23 8.60
CA LEU A 226 -23.60 -20.23 9.43
C LEU A 226 -23.11 -21.63 9.10
N GLY A 227 -23.03 -22.46 10.12
CA GLY A 227 -22.75 -23.90 10.00
C GLY A 227 -21.42 -24.32 10.66
N GLU A 228 -21.06 -25.59 10.48
CA GLU A 228 -19.93 -26.24 11.15
C GLU A 228 -18.57 -25.57 10.88
N GLY A 229 -18.40 -24.88 9.74
CA GLY A 229 -17.19 -24.16 9.39
C GLY A 229 -16.82 -23.08 10.41
N VAL A 230 -17.79 -22.47 11.08
CA VAL A 230 -17.57 -21.44 12.11
C VAL A 230 -16.76 -21.98 13.27
N GLY A 231 -17.00 -23.22 13.71
CA GLY A 231 -16.25 -23.88 14.77
C GLY A 231 -14.78 -24.20 14.44
N GLN A 232 -14.40 -24.15 13.16
CA GLN A 232 -13.01 -24.39 12.72
C GLN A 232 -12.17 -23.12 12.73
N ARG A 233 -12.79 -21.96 12.89
CA ARG A 233 -12.14 -20.64 12.78
C ARG A 233 -10.94 -20.47 13.71
N ASP A 234 -10.98 -20.99 14.94
CA ASP A 234 -9.87 -20.84 15.90
C ASP A 234 -8.55 -21.36 15.34
N LYS A 235 -8.61 -22.39 14.48
CA LYS A 235 -7.44 -23.00 13.85
C LYS A 235 -7.11 -22.39 12.48
N LEU A 236 -8.11 -21.82 11.81
CA LEU A 236 -8.03 -21.40 10.41
C LEU A 236 -8.03 -19.88 10.22
N SER A 237 -8.10 -19.08 11.26
CA SER A 237 -8.10 -17.61 11.21
C SER A 237 -6.70 -17.08 10.85
N TRP A 238 -6.28 -17.31 9.61
CA TRP A 238 -4.96 -16.95 9.11
C TRP A 238 -4.75 -15.43 8.96
N TRP A 239 -5.81 -14.67 8.67
CA TRP A 239 -5.74 -13.23 8.43
C TRP A 239 -5.63 -12.45 9.73
N GLU A 240 -6.54 -12.66 10.67
CA GLU A 240 -6.58 -11.96 11.96
C GLU A 240 -5.53 -12.48 12.97
N ASN A 241 -4.94 -13.66 12.73
CA ASN A 241 -3.87 -14.22 13.55
C ASN A 241 -2.46 -13.86 13.09
N ARG A 242 -2.30 -13.05 12.05
CA ARG A 242 -0.98 -12.55 11.64
C ARG A 242 -0.28 -11.86 12.81
N PRO A 243 1.04 -11.97 12.94
CA PRO A 243 1.80 -11.49 14.10
C PRO A 243 1.52 -10.04 14.49
N LEU A 244 1.48 -9.14 13.52
CA LEU A 244 1.26 -7.71 13.71
C LEU A 244 -0.18 -7.26 13.39
N TYR A 245 -1.14 -8.19 13.35
CA TYR A 245 -2.50 -7.86 12.99
C TYR A 245 -3.09 -6.76 13.89
N GLY A 246 -3.58 -5.68 13.23
CA GLY A 246 -4.16 -4.51 13.89
C GLY A 246 -3.15 -3.57 14.57
N TRP A 247 -1.84 -3.83 14.46
CA TRP A 247 -0.82 -2.91 14.96
C TRP A 247 -0.72 -1.68 14.06
N LYS A 248 -0.87 -0.50 14.64
CA LYS A 248 -0.59 0.78 13.97
C LYS A 248 0.90 1.08 14.12
N VAL A 249 1.62 1.01 13.02
CA VAL A 249 3.09 1.12 13.00
C VAL A 249 3.52 2.40 12.32
N LEU A 250 4.22 3.25 13.07
CA LEU A 250 4.76 4.50 12.55
C LEU A 250 6.06 4.24 11.77
N VAL A 251 6.12 4.69 10.52
CA VAL A 251 7.25 4.52 9.61
C VAL A 251 7.85 5.88 9.24
N PRO A 252 8.86 6.38 10.00
CA PRO A 252 9.47 7.68 9.77
C PRO A 252 10.53 7.62 8.66
N ARG A 253 10.11 7.63 7.39
CA ARG A 253 10.99 7.56 6.20
C ARG A 253 10.52 8.49 5.10
N THR A 254 11.38 8.68 4.06
CA THR A 254 10.92 9.30 2.81
C THR A 254 9.84 8.43 2.16
N LYS A 255 8.94 9.06 1.41
CA LYS A 255 7.83 8.37 0.74
C LYS A 255 8.32 7.20 -0.14
N GLU A 256 9.42 7.39 -0.86
CA GLU A 256 9.99 6.39 -1.76
C GLU A 256 10.59 5.18 -1.03
N GLN A 257 11.15 5.41 0.15
CA GLN A 257 11.77 4.34 0.95
C GLN A 257 10.79 3.62 1.88
N ALA A 258 9.66 4.25 2.17
CA ALA A 258 8.64 3.69 3.06
C ALA A 258 7.89 2.51 2.42
N GLY A 259 7.66 2.54 1.10
CA GLY A 259 6.80 1.58 0.41
C GLY A 259 7.17 0.11 0.62
N VAL A 260 8.46 -0.25 0.52
CA VAL A 260 8.94 -1.64 0.71
C VAL A 260 8.72 -2.10 2.17
N MET A 261 9.03 -1.22 3.14
CA MET A 261 8.81 -1.52 4.56
C MET A 261 7.32 -1.63 4.87
N SER A 262 6.51 -0.72 4.38
CA SER A 262 5.06 -0.71 4.56
C SER A 262 4.40 -1.95 3.97
N ALA A 263 4.81 -2.37 2.76
CA ALA A 263 4.33 -3.61 2.14
C ALA A 263 4.66 -4.84 3.01
N ARG A 264 5.88 -4.90 3.55
CA ARG A 264 6.28 -5.99 4.44
C ARG A 264 5.52 -5.97 5.77
N LEU A 265 5.31 -4.80 6.36
CA LEU A 265 4.48 -4.65 7.56
C LEU A 265 3.04 -5.12 7.33
N ARG A 266 2.43 -4.75 6.20
CA ARG A 266 1.08 -5.23 5.81
C ARG A 266 1.03 -6.76 5.64
N ALA A 267 2.08 -7.37 5.10
CA ALA A 267 2.16 -8.83 4.99
C ALA A 267 2.07 -9.52 6.36
N TYR A 268 2.62 -8.91 7.43
CA TYR A 268 2.47 -9.37 8.81
C TYR A 268 1.18 -8.88 9.50
N GLY A 269 0.33 -8.11 8.81
CA GLY A 269 -0.97 -7.64 9.32
C GLY A 269 -0.97 -6.26 9.98
N ALA A 270 0.15 -5.54 9.96
CA ALA A 270 0.21 -4.19 10.50
C ALA A 270 -0.46 -3.15 9.59
N ILE A 271 -0.85 -2.04 10.19
CA ILE A 271 -1.35 -0.82 9.54
C ILE A 271 -0.22 0.22 9.57
N PRO A 272 0.61 0.33 8.53
CA PRO A 272 1.71 1.28 8.51
C PRO A 272 1.20 2.71 8.31
N CYS A 273 1.74 3.65 9.10
CA CYS A 273 1.55 5.08 8.94
C CYS A 273 2.88 5.72 8.55
N GLU A 274 2.98 6.13 7.31
CA GLU A 274 4.20 6.76 6.77
C GLU A 274 4.25 8.23 7.16
N VAL A 275 5.33 8.63 7.84
CA VAL A 275 5.60 10.02 8.19
C VAL A 275 6.94 10.42 7.59
N PRO A 276 6.95 11.21 6.52
CA PRO A 276 8.18 11.73 5.96
C PRO A 276 8.94 12.56 7.00
N THR A 277 10.21 12.23 7.23
CA THR A 277 11.05 12.95 8.20
C THR A 277 12.08 13.87 7.53
N ILE A 278 12.29 13.67 6.23
CA ILE A 278 13.08 14.52 5.35
C ILE A 278 12.29 14.81 4.09
N ALA A 279 12.58 15.95 3.49
CA ALA A 279 12.11 16.34 2.17
C ALA A 279 13.31 16.62 1.27
N VAL A 280 13.15 16.30 0.00
CA VAL A 280 14.12 16.64 -1.06
C VAL A 280 13.61 17.90 -1.73
N GLU A 281 14.42 18.94 -1.73
CA GLU A 281 14.09 20.22 -2.35
C GLU A 281 15.09 20.57 -3.45
N PRO A 282 14.71 21.38 -4.45
CA PRO A 282 15.63 21.90 -5.44
C PRO A 282 16.82 22.64 -4.79
N PRO A 283 17.98 22.70 -5.46
CA PRO A 283 19.13 23.44 -4.96
C PRO A 283 18.81 24.94 -4.84
N ARG A 284 19.46 25.62 -3.87
CA ARG A 284 19.31 27.09 -3.72
C ARG A 284 19.79 27.87 -4.95
N THR A 285 20.69 27.28 -5.71
CA THR A 285 21.28 27.87 -6.91
C THR A 285 21.04 26.98 -8.12
N PRO A 286 19.82 27.00 -8.72
CA PRO A 286 19.48 26.14 -9.87
C PRO A 286 20.41 26.32 -11.06
N ALA A 287 20.98 27.50 -11.24
CA ALA A 287 21.90 27.83 -12.35
C ALA A 287 23.15 26.91 -12.41
N GLN A 288 23.56 26.28 -11.31
CA GLN A 288 24.64 25.29 -11.35
C GLN A 288 24.19 24.01 -12.08
N MET A 289 23.03 23.49 -11.74
CA MET A 289 22.47 22.32 -12.42
C MET A 289 22.17 22.59 -13.90
N GLU A 290 21.65 23.78 -14.23
CA GLU A 290 21.42 24.17 -15.63
C GLU A 290 22.72 24.18 -16.45
N ARG A 291 23.81 24.74 -15.89
CA ARG A 291 25.14 24.71 -16.52
C ARG A 291 25.70 23.31 -16.65
N ALA A 292 25.45 22.44 -15.65
CA ALA A 292 25.88 21.05 -15.67
C ALA A 292 25.15 20.26 -16.76
N VAL A 293 23.81 20.39 -16.84
CA VAL A 293 22.99 19.76 -17.88
C VAL A 293 23.40 20.24 -19.27
N LYS A 294 23.62 21.55 -19.45
CA LYS A 294 24.15 22.07 -20.71
C LYS A 294 25.54 21.48 -21.02
N GLY A 295 26.38 21.34 -19.99
CA GLY A 295 27.71 20.72 -20.15
C GLY A 295 27.66 19.27 -20.58
N LEU A 296 26.65 18.49 -20.13
CA LEU A 296 26.41 17.13 -20.61
C LEU A 296 26.06 17.11 -22.10
N VAL A 297 25.14 17.96 -22.51
CA VAL A 297 24.74 18.10 -23.93
C VAL A 297 25.90 18.54 -24.82
N ASP A 298 26.74 19.45 -24.32
CA ASP A 298 27.90 19.97 -25.02
C ASP A 298 29.13 19.02 -25.01
N GLY A 299 29.03 17.83 -24.39
CA GLY A 299 30.10 16.83 -24.33
C GLY A 299 31.28 17.22 -23.42
N ARG A 300 31.04 18.03 -22.40
CA ARG A 300 32.11 18.54 -21.49
C ARG A 300 32.53 17.54 -20.42
N TYR A 301 31.84 16.39 -20.27
CA TYR A 301 32.12 15.41 -19.24
C TYR A 301 32.48 14.05 -19.84
N ALA A 302 33.50 13.41 -19.31
CA ALA A 302 33.80 12.00 -19.59
C ALA A 302 32.93 11.07 -18.76
N TRP A 303 32.64 11.49 -17.53
CA TRP A 303 31.89 10.73 -16.56
C TRP A 303 30.80 11.55 -15.87
N VAL A 304 29.71 10.87 -15.52
CA VAL A 304 28.72 11.31 -14.52
C VAL A 304 28.70 10.27 -13.40
N ILE A 305 28.88 10.72 -12.16
CA ILE A 305 28.86 9.83 -10.99
C ILE A 305 27.64 10.12 -10.13
N PHE A 306 26.72 9.18 -10.06
CA PHE A 306 25.54 9.27 -9.24
C PHE A 306 25.74 8.60 -7.87
N THR A 307 25.60 9.39 -6.81
CA THR A 307 25.75 8.92 -5.43
C THR A 307 24.44 8.51 -4.77
N SER A 308 23.30 8.79 -5.42
CA SER A 308 21.97 8.47 -4.90
C SER A 308 20.90 8.49 -5.97
N VAL A 309 19.79 7.79 -5.72
CA VAL A 309 18.57 7.83 -6.55
C VAL A 309 18.04 9.26 -6.72
N ASN A 310 18.14 10.10 -5.68
CA ASN A 310 17.68 11.49 -5.74
C ASN A 310 18.53 12.35 -6.69
N ALA A 311 19.82 12.08 -6.79
CA ALA A 311 20.69 12.76 -7.76
C ALA A 311 20.32 12.38 -9.20
N VAL A 312 20.05 11.09 -9.45
CA VAL A 312 19.55 10.61 -10.76
C VAL A 312 18.24 11.33 -11.11
N ARG A 313 17.29 11.35 -10.19
CA ARG A 313 15.99 12.01 -10.39
C ARG A 313 16.15 13.51 -10.66
N ALA A 314 16.95 14.23 -9.88
CA ALA A 314 17.16 15.67 -10.05
C ALA A 314 17.74 16.01 -11.43
N VAL A 315 18.71 15.24 -11.94
CA VAL A 315 19.24 15.41 -13.30
C VAL A 315 18.16 15.12 -14.34
N TRP A 316 17.38 14.04 -14.14
CA TRP A 316 16.33 13.65 -15.08
C TRP A 316 15.18 14.65 -15.15
N GLU A 317 14.75 15.21 -14.02
CA GLU A 317 13.76 16.28 -13.97
C GLU A 317 14.22 17.51 -14.79
N LYS A 318 15.52 17.88 -14.66
CA LYS A 318 16.09 18.96 -15.48
C LYS A 318 16.16 18.61 -16.97
N PHE A 319 16.42 17.34 -17.31
CA PHE A 319 16.36 16.88 -18.68
C PHE A 319 14.93 17.03 -19.25
N ALA A 320 13.92 16.60 -18.49
CA ALA A 320 12.53 16.72 -18.88
C ALA A 320 12.09 18.19 -19.08
N GLU A 321 12.50 19.10 -18.20
CA GLU A 321 12.24 20.54 -18.31
C GLU A 321 12.80 21.15 -19.61
N HIS A 322 13.91 20.61 -20.10
CA HIS A 322 14.56 21.07 -21.34
C HIS A 322 14.20 20.23 -22.59
N GLY A 323 13.28 19.28 -22.47
CA GLY A 323 12.89 18.37 -23.57
C GLY A 323 14.03 17.41 -23.98
N LEU A 324 14.95 17.12 -23.08
CA LEU A 324 16.08 16.19 -23.26
C LEU A 324 15.67 14.78 -22.82
N ASP A 325 16.40 13.77 -23.29
CA ASP A 325 16.21 12.38 -22.92
C ASP A 325 17.55 11.61 -22.83
N ALA A 326 17.50 10.28 -22.66
CA ALA A 326 18.65 9.41 -22.48
C ALA A 326 19.71 9.53 -23.61
N ARG A 327 19.35 9.96 -24.81
CA ARG A 327 20.28 10.14 -25.93
C ARG A 327 21.34 11.19 -25.67
N HIS A 328 21.06 12.13 -24.76
CA HIS A 328 21.98 13.21 -24.39
C HIS A 328 23.07 12.78 -23.39
N PHE A 329 23.04 11.52 -22.93
CA PHE A 329 24.17 10.87 -22.25
C PHE A 329 25.12 10.17 -23.23
N GLY A 330 24.88 10.27 -24.55
CA GLY A 330 25.76 9.68 -25.56
C GLY A 330 27.19 10.14 -25.44
N GLY A 331 28.14 9.20 -25.30
CA GLY A 331 29.58 9.51 -25.13
C GLY A 331 30.01 9.79 -23.69
N VAL A 332 29.11 9.81 -22.71
CA VAL A 332 29.41 9.99 -21.30
C VAL A 332 29.30 8.66 -20.57
N LYS A 333 30.33 8.27 -19.83
CA LYS A 333 30.30 7.08 -18.96
C LYS A 333 29.56 7.39 -17.67
N ILE A 334 28.84 6.41 -17.12
CA ILE A 334 28.07 6.58 -15.89
C ILE A 334 28.58 5.62 -14.82
N ALA A 335 28.86 6.17 -13.62
CA ALA A 335 29.16 5.41 -12.43
C ALA A 335 28.07 5.60 -11.37
N CYS A 336 27.76 4.55 -10.62
CA CYS A 336 26.81 4.57 -9.51
C CYS A 336 27.47 3.99 -8.26
N ILE A 337 27.24 4.60 -7.10
CA ILE A 337 27.81 4.07 -5.83
C ILE A 337 27.20 2.72 -5.45
N GLY A 338 25.95 2.47 -5.80
CA GLY A 338 25.29 1.22 -5.42
C GLY A 338 24.17 0.80 -6.37
N GLU A 339 23.70 -0.45 -6.22
CA GLU A 339 22.69 -1.06 -7.11
C GLU A 339 21.38 -0.29 -7.17
N ALA A 340 20.87 0.24 -6.04
CA ALA A 340 19.63 1.03 -6.05
C ALA A 340 19.73 2.27 -6.95
N THR A 341 20.92 2.92 -6.98
CA THR A 341 21.18 4.07 -7.86
C THR A 341 21.33 3.62 -9.31
N ALA A 342 22.00 2.49 -9.53
CA ALA A 342 22.13 1.88 -10.85
C ALA A 342 20.78 1.47 -11.45
N ASP A 343 19.89 0.92 -10.64
CA ASP A 343 18.53 0.56 -11.07
C ASP A 343 17.72 1.81 -11.48
N ALA A 344 17.88 2.92 -10.78
CA ALA A 344 17.26 4.18 -11.17
C ALA A 344 17.78 4.68 -12.53
N VAL A 345 19.07 4.50 -12.83
CA VAL A 345 19.66 4.83 -14.15
C VAL A 345 19.16 3.85 -15.22
N ARG A 346 19.09 2.54 -14.92
CA ARG A 346 18.57 1.51 -15.83
C ARG A 346 17.11 1.74 -16.21
N ALA A 347 16.32 2.30 -15.31
CA ALA A 347 14.92 2.65 -15.58
C ALA A 347 14.77 3.65 -16.72
N PHE A 348 15.80 4.45 -17.01
CA PHE A 348 15.86 5.37 -18.14
C PHE A 348 16.49 4.76 -19.41
N GLY A 349 16.72 3.45 -19.41
CA GLY A 349 17.30 2.72 -20.54
C GLY A 349 18.83 2.84 -20.66
N ILE A 350 19.52 3.30 -19.61
CA ILE A 350 20.98 3.48 -19.60
C ILE A 350 21.62 2.45 -18.67
N ARG A 351 22.68 1.80 -19.12
CA ARG A 351 23.46 0.86 -18.30
C ARG A 351 24.69 1.59 -17.75
N PRO A 352 24.84 1.69 -16.40
CA PRO A 352 26.08 2.22 -15.81
C PRO A 352 27.30 1.36 -16.18
N GLU A 353 28.42 2.02 -16.43
CA GLU A 353 29.71 1.36 -16.73
C GLU A 353 30.43 0.89 -15.47
N LEU A 354 30.24 1.58 -14.34
CA LEU A 354 30.89 1.25 -13.08
C LEU A 354 29.91 1.25 -11.92
N ILE A 355 29.87 0.14 -11.21
CA ILE A 355 29.22 -0.03 -9.91
C ILE A 355 30.21 -0.82 -9.07
N PRO A 356 30.62 -0.37 -7.87
CA PRO A 356 31.56 -1.11 -7.03
C PRO A 356 31.09 -2.54 -6.77
N ALA A 357 31.97 -3.51 -7.05
CA ALA A 357 31.67 -4.93 -6.82
C ALA A 357 31.69 -5.31 -5.33
N GLY A 358 32.45 -4.55 -4.53
CA GLY A 358 32.61 -4.79 -3.10
C GLY A 358 31.77 -3.82 -2.26
N ASP A 359 32.42 -2.88 -1.62
CA ASP A 359 31.77 -1.89 -0.75
C ASP A 359 31.06 -0.80 -1.57
N GLN A 360 29.72 -0.72 -1.42
CA GLN A 360 28.88 0.28 -2.09
C GLN A 360 28.94 1.62 -1.34
N SER A 361 30.13 2.22 -1.33
CA SER A 361 30.44 3.50 -0.69
C SER A 361 31.26 4.40 -1.63
N SER A 362 31.52 5.64 -1.18
CA SER A 362 32.44 6.55 -1.88
C SER A 362 33.85 5.97 -1.99
N GLU A 363 34.30 5.33 -0.93
CA GLU A 363 35.62 4.67 -0.85
C GLU A 363 35.67 3.45 -1.79
N GLY A 364 34.63 2.62 -1.81
CA GLY A 364 34.54 1.47 -2.71
C GLY A 364 34.54 1.89 -4.18
N LEU A 365 33.79 2.94 -4.53
CA LEU A 365 33.81 3.48 -5.89
C LEU A 365 35.21 4.01 -6.26
N LEU A 366 35.85 4.75 -5.37
CA LEU A 366 37.20 5.26 -5.60
C LEU A 366 38.21 4.13 -5.78
N ALA A 367 38.09 3.02 -5.06
CA ALA A 367 39.02 1.90 -5.20
C ALA A 367 38.99 1.29 -6.61
N GLU A 368 37.84 1.31 -7.28
CA GLU A 368 37.65 0.75 -8.61
C GLU A 368 37.70 1.80 -9.74
N PHE A 369 37.67 3.10 -9.41
CA PHE A 369 37.71 4.19 -10.38
C PHE A 369 39.11 4.44 -10.90
N SER A 370 39.31 4.34 -12.22
CA SER A 370 40.65 4.53 -12.84
C SER A 370 41.15 5.96 -12.70
N PRO A 371 42.49 6.17 -12.52
CA PRO A 371 43.10 7.49 -12.67
C PRO A 371 42.86 8.04 -14.08
N HIS A 372 42.83 9.36 -14.19
CA HIS A 372 42.75 10.06 -15.48
C HIS A 372 43.99 9.77 -16.34
N ASP A 373 43.75 9.43 -17.63
CA ASP A 373 44.78 9.24 -18.63
C ASP A 373 44.57 10.24 -19.77
N GLU A 374 45.56 11.15 -19.99
CA GLU A 374 45.45 12.22 -20.99
C GLU A 374 45.25 11.71 -22.42
N VAL A 375 45.63 10.48 -22.71
CA VAL A 375 45.51 9.89 -24.05
C VAL A 375 44.16 9.16 -24.22
N LEU A 376 43.75 8.43 -23.19
CA LEU A 376 42.54 7.61 -23.24
C LEU A 376 41.28 8.41 -22.85
N ASP A 377 41.43 9.43 -22.02
CA ASP A 377 40.33 10.27 -21.53
C ASP A 377 40.53 11.73 -21.98
N PRO A 378 40.31 12.06 -23.26
CA PRO A 378 40.58 13.40 -23.79
C PRO A 378 39.72 14.51 -23.12
N VAL A 379 38.59 14.10 -22.50
CA VAL A 379 37.75 14.94 -21.65
C VAL A 379 38.03 14.56 -20.20
N GLY A 380 38.98 15.27 -19.55
CA GLY A 380 39.40 14.97 -18.18
C GLY A 380 38.45 15.45 -17.08
N ARG A 381 37.13 15.55 -17.36
CA ARG A 381 36.17 16.17 -16.45
C ARG A 381 35.06 15.21 -16.06
N VAL A 382 34.73 15.17 -14.76
CA VAL A 382 33.67 14.38 -14.13
C VAL A 382 32.60 15.29 -13.58
N LEU A 383 31.34 15.01 -13.89
CA LEU A 383 30.17 15.61 -13.24
C LEU A 383 29.77 14.78 -12.02
N LEU A 384 29.67 15.44 -10.86
CA LEU A 384 29.28 14.85 -9.59
C LEU A 384 28.02 15.53 -9.03
N PRO A 385 26.82 15.18 -9.51
CA PRO A 385 25.57 15.71 -8.97
C PRO A 385 25.26 15.01 -7.63
N ARG A 386 25.13 15.79 -6.53
CA ARG A 386 24.93 15.23 -5.20
C ARG A 386 24.08 16.13 -4.28
N ALA A 387 23.80 15.64 -3.06
CA ALA A 387 23.13 16.44 -2.03
C ALA A 387 24.03 17.58 -1.50
N ASP A 388 23.40 18.63 -0.99
CA ASP A 388 24.09 19.75 -0.33
C ASP A 388 24.85 19.35 0.95
N ILE A 389 24.50 18.21 1.56
CA ILE A 389 25.13 17.68 2.78
C ILE A 389 26.12 16.54 2.52
N ALA A 390 26.50 16.29 1.26
CA ALA A 390 27.43 15.21 0.92
C ALA A 390 28.86 15.51 1.41
N THR A 391 29.61 14.43 1.73
CA THR A 391 31.01 14.55 2.17
C THR A 391 31.96 14.84 1.01
N GLU A 392 33.11 15.47 1.29
CA GLU A 392 34.14 15.80 0.28
C GLU A 392 34.95 14.58 -0.21
N THR A 393 34.83 13.42 0.43
CA THR A 393 35.64 12.22 0.19
C THR A 393 35.74 11.86 -1.30
N LEU A 394 34.58 11.79 -1.99
CA LEU A 394 34.55 11.36 -3.38
C LEU A 394 35.15 12.41 -4.32
N ALA A 395 34.83 13.68 -4.11
CA ALA A 395 35.38 14.78 -4.93
C ALA A 395 36.89 14.89 -4.77
N ALA A 396 37.38 14.84 -3.53
CA ALA A 396 38.83 14.88 -3.24
C ALA A 396 39.57 13.68 -3.85
N GLY A 397 39.04 12.45 -3.66
CA GLY A 397 39.66 11.25 -4.19
C GLY A 397 39.68 11.16 -5.72
N LEU A 398 38.69 11.74 -6.42
CA LEU A 398 38.71 11.88 -7.88
C LEU A 398 39.77 12.90 -8.33
N THR A 399 39.86 14.03 -7.63
CA THR A 399 40.88 15.06 -7.91
C THR A 399 42.28 14.52 -7.71
N GLU A 400 42.53 13.75 -6.65
CA GLU A 400 43.84 13.08 -6.41
C GLU A 400 44.20 12.09 -7.55
N ARG A 401 43.21 11.56 -8.26
CA ARG A 401 43.37 10.70 -9.44
C ARG A 401 43.51 11.46 -10.75
N GLY A 402 43.66 12.78 -10.69
CA GLY A 402 43.90 13.63 -11.86
C GLY A 402 42.65 14.10 -12.60
N TRP A 403 41.43 13.79 -12.11
CA TRP A 403 40.19 14.24 -12.73
C TRP A 403 39.83 15.68 -12.30
N GLU A 404 39.34 16.48 -13.24
CA GLU A 404 38.68 17.75 -12.93
C GLU A 404 37.23 17.46 -12.51
N VAL A 405 36.86 17.77 -11.27
CA VAL A 405 35.56 17.47 -10.71
C VAL A 405 34.63 18.70 -10.72
N ASP A 406 33.52 18.60 -11.43
CA ASP A 406 32.43 19.57 -11.37
C ASP A 406 31.42 19.09 -10.33
N ASP A 407 31.61 19.51 -9.09
CA ASP A 407 30.78 19.15 -7.95
C ASP A 407 29.54 20.05 -7.89
N VAL A 408 28.36 19.47 -8.13
CA VAL A 408 27.11 20.22 -8.30
C VAL A 408 26.08 19.78 -7.29
N THR A 409 25.57 20.73 -6.51
CA THR A 409 24.41 20.49 -5.66
C THR A 409 23.19 20.27 -6.55
N ALA A 410 22.78 19.01 -6.68
CA ALA A 410 21.63 18.60 -7.45
C ALA A 410 20.30 18.77 -6.69
N TYR A 411 20.34 18.56 -5.38
CA TYR A 411 19.19 18.69 -4.49
C TYR A 411 19.64 19.01 -3.06
N ARG A 412 18.69 19.45 -2.23
CA ARG A 412 18.89 19.67 -0.80
C ARG A 412 18.07 18.69 0.01
N THR A 413 18.68 18.15 1.04
CA THR A 413 17.97 17.36 2.04
C THR A 413 17.59 18.25 3.20
N VAL A 414 16.32 18.54 3.35
CA VAL A 414 15.78 19.37 4.44
C VAL A 414 14.92 18.52 5.37
N ARG A 415 14.76 18.99 6.61
CA ARG A 415 13.79 18.39 7.52
C ARG A 415 12.40 18.59 6.94
N ALA A 416 11.57 17.52 6.91
CA ALA A 416 10.20 17.61 6.45
C ALA A 416 9.37 18.55 7.33
N ALA A 417 8.28 19.05 6.77
CA ALA A 417 7.28 19.76 7.56
C ALA A 417 6.69 18.85 8.65
N PRO A 418 6.27 19.40 9.78
CA PRO A 418 5.58 18.63 10.81
C PRO A 418 4.35 17.92 10.23
N PRO A 419 4.10 16.65 10.60
CA PRO A 419 2.90 15.94 10.14
C PRO A 419 1.63 16.61 10.65
N PRO A 420 0.44 16.27 10.10
CA PRO A 420 -0.84 16.77 10.57
C PRO A 420 -1.01 16.67 12.09
N ALA A 421 -1.79 17.57 12.68
CA ALA A 421 -1.98 17.64 14.14
C ALA A 421 -2.44 16.30 14.72
N GLU A 422 -3.38 15.64 14.08
CA GLU A 422 -3.90 14.31 14.47
C GLU A 422 -2.80 13.26 14.61
N ILE A 423 -1.88 13.22 13.65
CA ILE A 423 -0.73 12.28 13.70
C ILE A 423 0.23 12.64 14.84
N ARG A 424 0.52 13.93 15.04
CA ARG A 424 1.39 14.39 16.14
C ARG A 424 0.79 14.07 17.50
N ASP A 425 -0.53 14.25 17.64
CA ASP A 425 -1.25 13.95 18.88
C ASP A 425 -1.30 12.43 19.12
N ALA A 426 -1.52 11.63 18.07
CA ALA A 426 -1.44 10.17 18.13
C ALA A 426 -0.04 9.69 18.55
N ILE A 427 1.05 10.29 18.05
CA ILE A 427 2.43 9.95 18.44
C ILE A 427 2.61 10.17 19.97
N LYS A 428 2.14 11.31 20.49
CA LYS A 428 2.33 11.70 21.90
C LYS A 428 1.39 10.98 22.86
N SER A 429 0.18 10.64 22.44
CA SER A 429 -0.85 10.00 23.27
C SER A 429 -0.81 8.48 23.27
N GLY A 430 0.05 7.86 22.42
CA GLY A 430 0.15 6.40 22.28
C GLY A 430 -0.90 5.83 21.35
N GLY A 431 -1.25 6.56 20.30
CA GLY A 431 -2.09 6.09 19.19
C GLY A 431 -1.38 5.14 18.22
N PHE A 432 -0.05 4.96 18.38
CA PHE A 432 0.76 4.01 17.64
C PHE A 432 1.25 2.90 18.55
N ASP A 433 1.18 1.65 18.08
CA ASP A 433 1.65 0.46 18.79
C ASP A 433 3.17 0.30 18.67
N ALA A 434 3.74 0.65 17.51
CA ALA A 434 5.18 0.62 17.30
C ALA A 434 5.68 1.78 16.43
N VAL A 435 6.99 2.05 16.50
CA VAL A 435 7.74 2.92 15.58
C VAL A 435 9.03 2.23 15.14
N LEU A 436 9.34 2.28 13.83
CA LEU A 436 10.54 1.66 13.27
C LEU A 436 11.55 2.71 12.82
N PHE A 437 12.72 2.74 13.45
CA PHE A 437 13.81 3.62 13.08
C PHE A 437 14.90 2.87 12.30
N THR A 438 15.17 3.31 11.08
CA THR A 438 16.16 2.71 10.20
C THR A 438 17.48 3.46 10.15
N SER A 439 17.61 4.57 10.89
CA SER A 439 18.84 5.32 11.04
C SER A 439 18.75 6.31 12.20
N SER A 440 19.90 6.77 12.70
CA SER A 440 20.00 7.83 13.70
C SER A 440 19.32 9.13 13.26
N SER A 441 19.38 9.45 11.96
CA SER A 441 18.73 10.65 11.41
C SER A 441 17.21 10.58 11.48
N THR A 442 16.62 9.40 11.27
CA THR A 442 15.14 9.23 11.38
C THR A 442 14.68 9.46 12.82
N VAL A 443 15.45 9.04 13.83
CA VAL A 443 15.15 9.33 15.25
C VAL A 443 15.15 10.83 15.50
N ARG A 444 16.28 11.53 15.17
CA ARG A 444 16.45 12.97 15.39
C ARG A 444 15.36 13.78 14.68
N ASN A 445 15.08 13.42 13.44
CA ASN A 445 14.12 14.14 12.62
C ASN A 445 12.69 13.95 13.13
N LEU A 446 12.25 12.72 13.40
CA LEU A 446 10.89 12.46 13.92
C LEU A 446 10.66 13.21 15.24
N VAL A 447 11.58 13.07 16.19
CA VAL A 447 11.46 13.78 17.48
C VAL A 447 11.42 15.29 17.29
N GLY A 448 12.17 15.81 16.32
CA GLY A 448 12.21 17.25 16.01
C GLY A 448 10.95 17.80 15.36
N ILE A 449 10.23 17.01 14.54
CA ILE A 449 9.02 17.48 13.81
C ILE A 449 7.70 17.10 14.49
N ALA A 450 7.67 16.01 15.27
CA ALA A 450 6.45 15.44 15.83
C ALA A 450 6.50 15.24 17.36
N GLY A 451 7.67 15.33 17.97
CA GLY A 451 7.89 15.02 19.37
C GLY A 451 8.23 13.54 19.61
N LYS A 452 8.44 13.20 20.88
CA LYS A 452 8.80 11.82 21.27
C LYS A 452 7.57 10.90 21.17
N PRO A 453 7.73 9.69 20.64
CA PRO A 453 6.73 8.64 20.78
C PRO A 453 6.37 8.40 22.24
N HIS A 454 5.11 8.05 22.48
CA HIS A 454 4.61 7.76 23.82
C HIS A 454 5.36 6.58 24.44
N ALA A 455 5.52 6.57 25.78
CA ALA A 455 6.26 5.51 26.49
C ALA A 455 5.69 4.07 26.32
N ARG A 456 4.45 3.94 25.84
CA ARG A 456 3.82 2.65 25.51
C ARG A 456 4.14 2.16 24.11
N THR A 457 4.55 3.05 23.21
CA THR A 457 4.90 2.70 21.84
C THR A 457 6.17 1.85 21.83
N VAL A 458 6.12 0.70 21.18
CA VAL A 458 7.28 -0.19 20.99
C VAL A 458 8.26 0.50 20.04
N VAL A 459 9.50 0.64 20.48
CA VAL A 459 10.56 1.27 19.66
C VAL A 459 11.45 0.18 19.08
N ALA A 460 11.36 0.02 17.76
CA ALA A 460 12.19 -0.89 16.98
C ALA A 460 13.28 -0.11 16.22
N VAL A 461 14.54 -0.53 16.32
CA VAL A 461 15.69 0.13 15.70
C VAL A 461 16.50 -0.86 14.87
N ILE A 462 17.00 -0.41 13.72
CA ILE A 462 17.68 -1.29 12.75
C ILE A 462 19.03 -1.81 13.26
N GLY A 463 19.68 -1.10 14.17
CA GLY A 463 21.01 -1.48 14.64
C GLY A 463 21.57 -0.57 15.72
N PRO A 464 22.78 -0.85 16.23
CA PRO A 464 23.33 -0.29 17.47
C PRO A 464 23.50 1.25 17.42
N LYS A 465 23.97 1.84 16.33
CA LYS A 465 24.10 3.31 16.21
C LYS A 465 22.74 4.03 16.30
N THR A 466 21.69 3.39 15.79
CA THR A 466 20.33 3.92 15.89
C THR A 466 19.78 3.75 17.31
N ALA A 467 20.11 2.65 17.98
CA ALA A 467 19.77 2.39 19.38
C ALA A 467 20.40 3.41 20.34
N GLU A 468 21.70 3.71 20.17
CA GLU A 468 22.40 4.75 20.92
C GLU A 468 21.68 6.09 20.79
N THR A 469 21.40 6.52 19.54
CA THR A 469 20.68 7.76 19.29
C THR A 469 19.27 7.76 19.90
N ALA A 470 18.52 6.66 19.79
CA ALA A 470 17.19 6.55 20.41
C ALA A 470 17.28 6.74 21.94
N THR A 471 18.30 6.12 22.58
CA THR A 471 18.56 6.24 24.01
C THR A 471 18.96 7.67 24.41
N GLU A 472 19.83 8.35 23.64
CA GLU A 472 20.16 9.76 23.84
C GLU A 472 18.92 10.67 23.83
N PHE A 473 17.95 10.37 22.98
CA PHE A 473 16.66 11.06 22.97
C PHE A 473 15.68 10.59 24.05
N GLY A 474 16.10 9.68 24.94
CA GLY A 474 15.30 9.16 26.06
C GLY A 474 14.18 8.23 25.61
N LEU A 475 14.36 7.53 24.49
CA LEU A 475 13.48 6.46 24.04
C LEU A 475 13.98 5.11 24.57
N ARG A 476 13.05 4.24 24.98
CA ARG A 476 13.36 2.87 25.30
C ARG A 476 13.45 2.07 24.01
N VAL A 477 14.54 1.35 23.79
CA VAL A 477 14.66 0.43 22.67
C VAL A 477 14.11 -0.92 23.09
N ASP A 478 13.09 -1.42 22.38
CA ASP A 478 12.41 -2.67 22.68
C ASP A 478 12.84 -3.81 21.73
N VAL A 479 13.14 -3.44 20.47
CA VAL A 479 13.43 -4.40 19.39
C VAL A 479 14.65 -3.92 18.61
N GLN A 480 15.62 -4.82 18.43
CA GLN A 480 16.78 -4.63 17.56
C GLN A 480 17.16 -5.95 16.93
N PRO A 481 17.15 -6.07 15.59
CA PRO A 481 17.50 -7.32 14.93
C PRO A 481 19.00 -7.62 15.00
N PRO A 482 19.41 -8.88 14.84
CA PRO A 482 20.82 -9.27 14.82
C PRO A 482 21.56 -8.74 13.59
N HIS A 483 20.86 -8.57 12.46
CA HIS A 483 21.40 -7.99 11.24
C HIS A 483 20.67 -6.69 10.89
N ALA A 484 21.43 -5.67 10.51
CA ALA A 484 20.90 -4.33 10.22
C ALA A 484 20.21 -4.29 8.83
N SER A 485 19.10 -5.00 8.68
CA SER A 485 18.28 -5.01 7.47
C SER A 485 16.82 -4.67 7.77
N VAL A 486 16.12 -4.11 6.78
CA VAL A 486 14.67 -3.83 6.90
C VAL A 486 13.86 -5.12 7.04
N PRO A 487 14.14 -6.19 6.28
CA PRO A 487 13.49 -7.48 6.49
C PRO A 487 13.59 -7.99 7.92
N ASP A 488 14.80 -8.03 8.47
CA ASP A 488 15.03 -8.57 9.81
C ASP A 488 14.41 -7.69 10.90
N LEU A 489 14.39 -6.37 10.70
CA LEU A 489 13.72 -5.44 11.63
C LEU A 489 12.22 -5.70 11.74
N VAL A 490 11.54 -5.95 10.61
CA VAL A 490 10.11 -6.25 10.60
C VAL A 490 9.84 -7.64 11.17
N GLU A 491 10.68 -8.62 10.87
CA GLU A 491 10.55 -9.98 11.38
C GLU A 491 10.75 -10.03 12.90
N GLU A 492 11.76 -9.32 13.41
CA GLU A 492 12.02 -9.25 14.86
C GLU A 492 10.87 -8.53 15.59
N LEU A 493 10.29 -7.46 15.01
CA LEU A 493 9.10 -6.81 15.55
C LEU A 493 7.90 -7.79 15.56
N ALA A 494 7.74 -8.60 14.52
CA ALA A 494 6.68 -9.61 14.45
C ALA A 494 6.85 -10.70 15.54
N GLY A 495 8.08 -11.18 15.76
CA GLY A 495 8.41 -12.10 16.85
C GLY A 495 8.09 -11.50 18.22
N TYR A 496 8.54 -10.27 18.47
CA TYR A 496 8.22 -9.53 19.69
C TYR A 496 6.71 -9.40 19.94
N ALA A 497 5.93 -9.14 18.90
CA ALA A 497 4.48 -9.02 19.02
C ALA A 497 3.80 -10.34 19.40
N VAL A 498 4.30 -11.49 18.90
CA VAL A 498 3.82 -12.82 19.28
C VAL A 498 4.11 -13.08 20.77
N GLU A 499 5.36 -12.88 21.21
CA GLU A 499 5.72 -13.03 22.63
C GLU A 499 4.89 -12.13 23.55
N LEU A 500 4.66 -10.88 23.12
CA LEU A 500 3.86 -9.93 23.88
C LEU A 500 2.41 -10.41 24.01
N ARG A 501 1.84 -10.96 22.94
CA ARG A 501 0.48 -11.54 22.92
C ARG A 501 0.38 -12.72 23.89
N GLU A 502 1.36 -13.63 23.87
CA GLU A 502 1.41 -14.78 24.77
C GLU A 502 1.54 -14.35 26.23
N LYS A 503 2.43 -13.40 26.53
CA LYS A 503 2.58 -12.82 27.87
C LYS A 503 1.28 -12.20 28.40
N LEU A 504 0.58 -11.45 27.52
CA LEU A 504 -0.71 -10.85 27.87
C LEU A 504 -1.81 -11.90 28.07
N ALA A 505 -1.84 -12.95 27.25
CA ALA A 505 -2.80 -14.06 27.39
C ALA A 505 -2.63 -14.82 28.71
N ALA A 506 -1.40 -15.00 29.17
CA ALA A 506 -1.07 -15.65 30.44
C ALA A 506 -1.40 -14.80 31.68
N MET A 507 -1.62 -13.47 31.54
CA MET A 507 -1.90 -12.60 32.68
C MET A 507 -3.36 -12.69 33.14
N PRO A 508 -3.63 -12.67 34.46
CA PRO A 508 -4.99 -12.56 35.01
C PRO A 508 -5.70 -11.28 34.54
N ALA A 509 -7.00 -11.36 34.25
CA ALA A 509 -7.79 -10.25 33.69
C ALA A 509 -7.69 -8.93 34.49
N LYS A 510 -7.58 -8.99 35.83
CA LYS A 510 -7.37 -7.81 36.68
C LYS A 510 -6.02 -7.11 36.46
N GLN A 511 -4.96 -7.87 36.13
CA GLN A 511 -3.62 -7.33 35.90
C GLN A 511 -3.48 -6.77 34.47
N ARG A 512 -4.24 -7.29 33.50
CA ARG A 512 -4.26 -6.78 32.11
C ARG A 512 -4.71 -5.31 32.06
N ARG A 513 -5.68 -4.89 32.88
CA ARG A 513 -6.21 -3.50 32.91
C ARG A 513 -5.23 -2.47 33.48
N GLY A 514 -4.26 -2.88 34.30
CA GLY A 514 -3.24 -2.02 34.93
C GLY A 514 -1.85 -2.12 34.30
N SER A 515 -1.63 -3.02 33.36
CA SER A 515 -0.33 -3.24 32.74
C SER A 515 0.09 -2.05 31.88
N LYS A 516 1.34 -1.57 32.07
CA LYS A 516 1.99 -0.61 31.16
C LYS A 516 2.24 -1.20 29.76
N VAL A 517 2.22 -2.53 29.67
CA VAL A 517 2.29 -3.29 28.41
C VAL A 517 0.86 -3.49 27.94
N GLN A 518 0.39 -2.63 27.10
CA GLN A 518 -0.91 -2.78 26.44
C GLN A 518 -0.66 -3.34 25.04
N GLY A 519 -1.33 -4.44 24.71
CA GLY A 519 -1.36 -4.98 23.35
C GLY A 519 -1.95 -3.99 22.36
N PRO A 520 -1.94 -4.32 21.08
CA PRO A 520 -2.39 -3.45 20.01
C PRO A 520 -3.77 -2.87 20.28
N THR A 521 -4.01 -1.67 19.76
CA THR A 521 -5.26 -0.93 19.98
C THR A 521 -6.49 -1.79 19.60
N ALA A 522 -6.36 -2.65 18.59
CA ALA A 522 -7.39 -3.61 18.18
C ALA A 522 -7.74 -4.67 19.26
N LEU A 523 -6.79 -5.04 20.15
CA LEU A 523 -7.04 -5.97 21.24
C LEU A 523 -7.69 -5.31 22.49
N ARG A 524 -7.81 -3.99 22.51
CA ARG A 524 -8.43 -3.26 23.63
C ARG A 524 -9.95 -3.33 23.61
N PHE A 525 -10.54 -3.69 22.47
CA PHE A 525 -11.99 -3.80 22.27
C PHE A 525 -12.49 -5.25 22.29
N ARG A 526 -11.64 -6.22 22.59
CA ARG A 526 -11.97 -7.64 22.78
C ARG A 526 -12.18 -8.03 24.24
#